data_d3c5e20f355b7e4ad06e562aa883c2d5
#
_entry.id   d3c5e20f355b7e4ad06e562aa883c2d5
#
_cell.length_a   1.000
_cell.length_b   1.000
_cell.length_c   1.000
_cell.angle_alpha   90.00
_cell.angle_beta   90.00
_cell.angle_gamma   90.00
#
_symmetry.space_group_name_H-M   'P 1'
#
loop_
_entity.id
_entity.type
_entity.pdbx_description
1 polymer ?
#
loop_
_entity_poly.entity_id
_entity_poly.type
_entity_poly.pdbx_seq_one_letter_code
_entity_poly.pdbx_strand_id
1 'polypeptide(L)'
;MISSRAFVEKADLADIVAAVEKGGAKLLWLEDVRESVPALDKLAAALLWRWPLQRQDAAKPAVILFTSGSEGTPKAVVLSHKNLYANAMQAEARITISPADILLNVLPVFHSFGLTGGTILPLVTGVKLFLYPSPLHYKIIPEVARKVKPTIMFGTDTFLANYARTAKDGDFSSLRFVVAGAEAVKPETRRVYRERFQAEIIEGFGLTEAAPVVAVNTAIHGRDGTVGRLLPAMRMKLEPVEGISDAGQLWLDGPNLMMGYMTSDRPGELQPLTGWHDTGDIVAVDREGFITIRGRAKRFAKIAGEMVSLGAVEMLVQSLWPEERHAAVAVPDKRRGERIVLVTTADDANPDELRKFGKQAGAAELMVPNDIVKVEEIPVLGSGKTDYVSTRKLAIDRLGLGVAA
;
A
#
# COMPACT_ATOMS: atom_id res chain seq x y z
N MET A 1 8.65 19.74 -15.95
CA MET A 1 7.84 19.52 -14.74
C MET A 1 6.63 20.44 -14.77
N ILE A 2 5.44 19.96 -14.41
CA ILE A 2 4.23 20.79 -14.27
C ILE A 2 3.95 20.91 -12.77
N SER A 3 3.79 22.13 -12.27
CA SER A 3 3.47 22.40 -10.86
C SER A 3 2.67 23.71 -10.69
N SER A 4 2.27 23.98 -9.47
CA SER A 4 1.62 25.22 -9.05
C SER A 4 2.49 25.90 -7.99
N ARG A 5 2.64 27.23 -8.07
CA ARG A 5 3.40 28.01 -7.09
C ARG A 5 2.81 27.85 -5.69
N ALA A 6 1.49 27.90 -5.59
CA ALA A 6 0.78 27.71 -4.34
C ALA A 6 1.02 26.32 -3.72
N PHE A 7 1.15 25.27 -4.56
CA PHE A 7 1.47 23.93 -4.08
C PHE A 7 2.92 23.83 -3.57
N VAL A 8 3.87 24.38 -4.34
CA VAL A 8 5.30 24.34 -3.96
C VAL A 8 5.52 25.08 -2.65
N GLU A 9 4.93 26.25 -2.47
CA GLU A 9 4.99 27.04 -1.22
C GLU A 9 4.36 26.27 -0.05
N LYS A 10 3.14 25.77 -0.22
CA LYS A 10 2.40 25.08 0.84
C LYS A 10 3.06 23.75 1.27
N ALA A 11 3.73 23.08 0.37
CA ALA A 11 4.38 21.79 0.60
C ALA A 11 5.89 21.91 0.89
N ASP A 12 6.42 23.14 0.96
CA ASP A 12 7.84 23.45 1.20
C ASP A 12 8.78 22.69 0.24
N LEU A 13 8.51 22.77 -1.07
CA LEU A 13 9.21 22.02 -2.12
C LEU A 13 10.19 22.88 -2.94
N ALA A 14 10.58 24.06 -2.45
CA ALA A 14 11.44 24.99 -3.18
C ALA A 14 12.78 24.35 -3.60
N ASP A 15 13.43 23.61 -2.69
CA ASP A 15 14.70 22.93 -2.95
C ASP A 15 14.56 21.84 -4.01
N ILE A 16 13.45 21.10 -4.01
CA ILE A 16 13.17 20.06 -5.02
C ILE A 16 12.97 20.70 -6.38
N VAL A 17 12.25 21.82 -6.45
CA VAL A 17 12.06 22.60 -7.69
C VAL A 17 13.40 23.05 -8.24
N ALA A 18 14.26 23.64 -7.39
CA ALA A 18 15.60 24.10 -7.79
C ALA A 18 16.48 22.93 -8.29
N ALA A 19 16.40 21.77 -7.63
CA ALA A 19 17.13 20.58 -8.06
C ALA A 19 16.66 20.06 -9.44
N VAL A 20 15.36 20.08 -9.69
CA VAL A 20 14.74 19.67 -10.96
C VAL A 20 15.13 20.62 -12.09
N GLU A 21 15.18 21.94 -11.87
CA GLU A 21 15.63 22.93 -12.83
C GLU A 21 17.13 22.78 -13.15
N LYS A 22 17.94 22.58 -12.10
CA LYS A 22 19.39 22.31 -12.26
C LYS A 22 19.64 21.03 -13.05
N GLY A 23 18.74 20.05 -12.95
CA GLY A 23 18.75 18.83 -13.76
C GLY A 23 18.32 19.03 -15.23
N GLY A 24 18.03 20.27 -15.65
CA GLY A 24 17.67 20.62 -17.03
C GLY A 24 16.20 20.47 -17.39
N ALA A 25 15.32 20.18 -16.44
CA ALA A 25 13.88 20.11 -16.68
C ALA A 25 13.25 21.50 -16.74
N LYS A 26 12.40 21.75 -17.75
CA LYS A 26 11.61 22.99 -17.82
C LYS A 26 10.43 22.91 -16.87
N LEU A 27 10.20 24.00 -16.13
CA LEU A 27 9.00 24.17 -15.29
C LEU A 27 7.88 24.80 -16.09
N LEU A 28 6.69 24.24 -15.94
CA LEU A 28 5.44 24.78 -16.44
C LEU A 28 4.53 25.04 -15.24
N TRP A 29 4.31 26.31 -14.92
CA TRP A 29 3.47 26.71 -13.84
C TRP A 29 2.00 26.77 -14.27
N LEU A 30 1.12 26.12 -13.52
CA LEU A 30 -0.32 26.08 -13.84
C LEU A 30 -0.96 27.47 -13.84
N GLU A 31 -0.47 28.39 -13.01
CA GLU A 31 -0.88 29.78 -12.97
C GLU A 31 -0.61 30.48 -14.31
N ASP A 32 0.62 30.33 -14.85
CA ASP A 32 1.02 30.93 -16.12
C ASP A 32 0.23 30.34 -17.29
N VAL A 33 0.02 29.01 -17.29
CA VAL A 33 -0.84 28.35 -18.27
C VAL A 33 -2.25 28.93 -18.25
N ARG A 34 -2.84 29.10 -17.05
CA ARG A 34 -4.19 29.66 -16.92
C ARG A 34 -4.31 31.07 -17.48
N GLU A 35 -3.28 31.90 -17.30
CA GLU A 35 -3.24 33.26 -17.81
C GLU A 35 -2.98 33.30 -19.33
N SER A 36 -2.16 32.40 -19.83
CA SER A 36 -1.80 32.35 -21.27
C SER A 36 -2.88 31.81 -22.19
N VAL A 37 -3.93 31.11 -21.65
CA VAL A 37 -5.01 30.55 -22.49
C VAL A 37 -5.91 31.65 -23.04
N PRO A 38 -5.96 31.85 -24.39
CA PRO A 38 -6.80 32.86 -25.02
C PRO A 38 -8.30 32.62 -24.77
N ALA A 39 -9.08 33.70 -24.79
CA ALA A 39 -10.54 33.60 -24.62
C ALA A 39 -11.22 32.72 -25.68
N LEU A 40 -10.71 32.74 -26.91
CA LEU A 40 -11.20 31.88 -28.01
C LEU A 40 -10.98 30.39 -27.72
N ASP A 41 -9.83 30.02 -27.15
CA ASP A 41 -9.54 28.63 -26.80
C ASP A 41 -10.43 28.16 -25.63
N LYS A 42 -10.73 29.04 -24.68
CA LYS A 42 -11.69 28.75 -23.61
C LYS A 42 -13.10 28.50 -24.16
N LEU A 43 -13.52 29.30 -25.14
CA LEU A 43 -14.81 29.13 -25.82
C LEU A 43 -14.82 27.84 -26.66
N ALA A 44 -13.77 27.59 -27.44
CA ALA A 44 -13.63 26.37 -28.20
C ALA A 44 -13.65 25.12 -27.30
N ALA A 45 -12.92 25.14 -26.20
CA ALA A 45 -12.93 24.05 -25.22
C ALA A 45 -14.33 23.82 -24.62
N ALA A 46 -15.07 24.89 -24.32
CA ALA A 46 -16.45 24.79 -23.84
C ALA A 46 -17.42 24.19 -24.84
N LEU A 47 -17.20 24.41 -26.16
CA LEU A 47 -18.02 23.87 -27.23
C LEU A 47 -17.61 22.44 -27.63
N LEU A 48 -16.31 22.16 -27.61
CA LEU A 48 -15.72 20.92 -28.11
C LEU A 48 -15.36 19.91 -27.02
N TRP A 49 -15.73 20.15 -25.77
CA TRP A 49 -15.32 19.32 -24.64
C TRP A 49 -15.67 17.82 -24.76
N ARG A 50 -16.67 17.47 -25.58
CA ARG A 50 -17.05 16.07 -25.87
C ARG A 50 -16.19 15.40 -26.93
N TRP A 51 -15.35 16.16 -27.65
CA TRP A 51 -14.50 15.61 -28.70
C TRP A 51 -13.08 15.44 -28.15
N PRO A 52 -12.48 14.23 -28.25
CA PRO A 52 -11.12 14.04 -27.81
C PRO A 52 -10.17 14.86 -28.68
N LEU A 53 -9.43 15.79 -28.08
CA LEU A 53 -8.45 16.63 -28.77
C LEU A 53 -7.27 15.80 -29.28
N GLN A 54 -6.96 14.69 -28.60
CA GLN A 54 -5.90 13.80 -28.99
C GLN A 54 -6.29 12.35 -28.72
N ARG A 55 -6.07 11.50 -29.72
CA ARG A 55 -6.22 10.05 -29.56
C ARG A 55 -4.92 9.49 -29.02
N GLN A 56 -5.00 8.72 -27.96
CA GLN A 56 -3.87 8.00 -27.37
C GLN A 56 -3.98 6.50 -27.68
N ASP A 57 -2.83 5.89 -27.95
CA ASP A 57 -2.73 4.43 -28.02
C ASP A 57 -2.79 3.86 -26.60
N ALA A 58 -3.76 3.00 -26.36
CA ALA A 58 -3.97 2.40 -25.04
C ALA A 58 -2.75 1.55 -24.56
N ALA A 59 -1.91 1.08 -25.45
CA ALA A 59 -0.71 0.32 -25.14
C ALA A 59 0.49 1.19 -24.75
N LYS A 60 0.42 2.53 -24.97
CA LYS A 60 1.51 3.43 -24.59
C LYS A 60 1.55 3.69 -23.08
N PRO A 61 2.73 4.05 -22.53
CA PRO A 61 2.86 4.49 -21.15
C PRO A 61 1.91 5.64 -20.83
N ALA A 62 1.21 5.53 -19.71
CA ALA A 62 0.32 6.55 -19.18
C ALA A 62 0.87 7.17 -17.91
N VAL A 63 1.46 6.34 -17.04
CA VAL A 63 1.93 6.75 -15.72
C VAL A 63 3.22 6.02 -15.37
N ILE A 64 4.11 6.72 -14.67
CA ILE A 64 5.30 6.16 -14.04
C ILE A 64 5.15 6.41 -12.54
N LEU A 65 5.14 5.34 -11.75
CA LEU A 65 5.06 5.42 -10.28
C LEU A 65 6.32 4.82 -9.67
N PHE A 66 6.86 5.49 -8.66
CA PHE A 66 8.03 5.01 -7.96
C PHE A 66 7.64 4.13 -6.77
N THR A 67 8.32 3.01 -6.61
CA THR A 67 8.25 2.14 -5.43
C THR A 67 9.57 2.19 -4.68
N SER A 68 9.54 2.04 -3.37
CA SER A 68 10.73 2.08 -2.51
C SER A 68 11.70 0.92 -2.72
N GLY A 69 11.38 -0.03 -3.62
CA GLY A 69 12.20 -1.23 -3.85
C GLY A 69 12.53 -2.00 -2.57
N SER A 70 12.48 -3.32 -2.60
CA SER A 70 12.85 -4.16 -1.43
C SER A 70 14.32 -4.07 -1.01
N GLU A 71 15.15 -3.42 -1.84
CA GLU A 71 16.60 -3.26 -1.66
C GLU A 71 17.01 -1.80 -1.42
N GLY A 72 16.04 -0.92 -1.15
CA GLY A 72 16.30 0.49 -0.85
C GLY A 72 16.47 1.40 -2.07
N THR A 73 16.70 0.85 -3.28
CA THR A 73 16.78 1.64 -4.51
C THR A 73 15.39 1.76 -5.13
N PRO A 74 14.87 2.99 -5.35
CA PRO A 74 13.58 3.17 -5.97
C PRO A 74 13.53 2.60 -7.38
N LYS A 75 12.44 1.90 -7.71
CA LYS A 75 12.14 1.42 -9.07
C LYS A 75 10.97 2.20 -9.63
N ALA A 76 11.07 2.62 -10.88
CA ALA A 76 9.97 3.27 -11.60
C ALA A 76 9.14 2.21 -12.33
N VAL A 77 7.91 2.03 -11.89
CA VAL A 77 6.92 1.12 -12.50
C VAL A 77 6.21 1.87 -13.63
N VAL A 78 6.28 1.34 -14.84
CA VAL A 78 5.65 1.93 -16.03
C VAL A 78 4.32 1.25 -16.29
N LEU A 79 3.23 2.02 -16.22
CA LEU A 79 1.87 1.54 -16.47
C LEU A 79 1.30 2.16 -17.75
N SER A 80 0.70 1.34 -18.61
CA SER A 80 -0.01 1.81 -19.79
C SER A 80 -1.44 2.26 -19.46
N HIS A 81 -2.07 3.00 -20.37
CA HIS A 81 -3.50 3.33 -20.29
C HIS A 81 -4.35 2.05 -20.16
N LYS A 82 -3.96 0.99 -20.90
CA LYS A 82 -4.63 -0.31 -20.86
C LYS A 82 -4.55 -0.96 -19.48
N ASN A 83 -3.39 -0.92 -18.81
CA ASN A 83 -3.24 -1.51 -17.48
C ASN A 83 -4.15 -0.84 -16.44
N LEU A 84 -4.17 0.50 -16.44
CA LEU A 84 -4.99 1.29 -15.51
C LEU A 84 -6.48 1.07 -15.75
N TYR A 85 -6.91 1.11 -17.03
CA TYR A 85 -8.30 0.88 -17.39
C TYR A 85 -8.75 -0.55 -17.08
N ALA A 86 -7.93 -1.56 -17.42
CA ALA A 86 -8.22 -2.95 -17.11
C ALA A 86 -8.43 -3.16 -15.62
N ASN A 87 -7.54 -2.59 -14.78
CA ASN A 87 -7.66 -2.73 -13.33
C ASN A 87 -8.92 -2.04 -12.77
N ALA A 88 -9.26 -0.86 -13.28
CA ALA A 88 -10.51 -0.18 -12.89
C ALA A 88 -11.73 -1.04 -13.23
N MET A 89 -11.81 -1.61 -14.45
CA MET A 89 -12.93 -2.48 -14.86
C MET A 89 -12.97 -3.80 -14.08
N GLN A 90 -11.82 -4.38 -13.78
CA GLN A 90 -11.71 -5.57 -12.94
C GLN A 90 -12.23 -5.31 -11.51
N ALA A 91 -11.88 -4.15 -10.93
CA ALA A 91 -12.35 -3.74 -9.62
C ALA A 91 -13.87 -3.49 -9.63
N GLU A 92 -14.39 -2.79 -10.64
CA GLU A 92 -15.84 -2.58 -10.82
C GLU A 92 -16.61 -3.89 -10.90
N ALA A 93 -16.10 -4.85 -11.68
CA ALA A 93 -16.74 -6.17 -11.82
C ALA A 93 -16.77 -6.97 -10.51
N ARG A 94 -15.98 -6.58 -9.51
CA ARG A 94 -15.85 -7.29 -8.23
C ARG A 94 -16.55 -6.58 -7.09
N ILE A 95 -16.45 -5.24 -7.05
CA ILE A 95 -17.03 -4.39 -6.01
C ILE A 95 -18.28 -3.75 -6.55
N THR A 96 -19.41 -3.90 -5.87
CA THR A 96 -20.69 -3.30 -6.28
C THR A 96 -20.66 -1.79 -6.11
N ILE A 97 -20.37 -1.08 -7.20
CA ILE A 97 -20.38 0.38 -7.31
C ILE A 97 -21.34 0.83 -8.39
N SER A 98 -21.85 2.05 -8.30
CA SER A 98 -22.80 2.62 -9.25
C SER A 98 -22.64 4.13 -9.37
N PRO A 99 -23.16 4.79 -10.42
CA PRO A 99 -23.16 6.25 -10.54
C PRO A 99 -23.90 6.98 -9.41
N ALA A 100 -24.72 6.28 -8.62
CA ALA A 100 -25.37 6.85 -7.44
C ALA A 100 -24.42 6.99 -6.24
N ASP A 101 -23.27 6.30 -6.28
CA ASP A 101 -22.29 6.35 -5.20
C ASP A 101 -21.49 7.67 -5.21
N ILE A 102 -20.98 8.02 -4.04
CA ILE A 102 -20.05 9.12 -3.82
C ILE A 102 -18.79 8.54 -3.18
N LEU A 103 -17.67 8.65 -3.86
CA LEU A 103 -16.38 8.19 -3.37
C LEU A 103 -15.61 9.34 -2.74
N LEU A 104 -15.23 9.20 -1.48
CA LEU A 104 -14.27 10.07 -0.80
C LEU A 104 -12.87 9.45 -0.92
N ASN A 105 -12.02 10.05 -1.75
CA ASN A 105 -10.62 9.68 -1.84
C ASN A 105 -9.75 10.61 -1.02
N VAL A 106 -9.14 10.08 0.01
CA VAL A 106 -8.16 10.75 0.87
C VAL A 106 -6.73 10.32 0.56
N LEU A 107 -6.57 9.23 -0.24
CA LEU A 107 -5.27 8.67 -0.56
C LEU A 107 -4.57 9.50 -1.63
N PRO A 108 -3.24 9.65 -1.53
CA PRO A 108 -2.45 10.40 -2.50
C PRO A 108 -2.56 9.82 -3.93
N VAL A 109 -2.78 10.68 -4.92
CA VAL A 109 -2.85 10.28 -6.33
C VAL A 109 -1.49 9.88 -6.93
N PHE A 110 -0.40 10.19 -6.26
CA PHE A 110 0.94 9.69 -6.63
C PHE A 110 1.21 8.27 -6.15
N HIS A 111 0.29 7.65 -5.41
CA HIS A 111 0.29 6.24 -5.06
C HIS A 111 -0.76 5.50 -5.88
N SER A 112 -0.42 4.30 -6.38
CA SER A 112 -1.28 3.53 -7.28
C SER A 112 -2.70 3.29 -6.76
N PHE A 113 -2.88 3.11 -5.45
CA PHE A 113 -4.19 2.93 -4.82
C PHE A 113 -5.05 4.20 -4.91
N GLY A 114 -4.49 5.36 -4.56
CA GLY A 114 -5.18 6.65 -4.70
C GLY A 114 -5.40 7.05 -6.15
N LEU A 115 -4.49 6.67 -7.06
CA LEU A 115 -4.61 6.95 -8.48
C LEU A 115 -5.71 6.10 -9.13
N THR A 116 -5.53 4.78 -9.15
CA THR A 116 -6.47 3.90 -9.89
C THR A 116 -7.78 3.73 -9.15
N GLY A 117 -7.73 3.28 -7.90
CA GLY A 117 -8.95 3.06 -7.11
C GLY A 117 -9.65 4.37 -6.75
N GLY A 118 -8.87 5.34 -6.25
CA GLY A 118 -9.40 6.60 -5.74
C GLY A 118 -9.70 7.67 -6.80
N THR A 119 -9.23 7.52 -8.04
CA THR A 119 -9.39 8.55 -9.08
C THR A 119 -9.87 7.99 -10.40
N ILE A 120 -9.13 7.07 -11.03
CA ILE A 120 -9.48 6.55 -12.36
C ILE A 120 -10.78 5.74 -12.32
N LEU A 121 -10.92 4.83 -11.36
CA LEU A 121 -12.12 4.01 -11.22
C LEU A 121 -13.41 4.86 -11.16
N PRO A 122 -13.56 5.84 -10.24
CA PRO A 122 -14.78 6.64 -10.21
C PRO A 122 -15.00 7.47 -11.49
N LEU A 123 -13.93 7.95 -12.13
CA LEU A 123 -14.05 8.71 -13.38
C LEU A 123 -14.59 7.85 -14.55
N VAL A 124 -14.10 6.61 -14.69
CA VAL A 124 -14.54 5.74 -15.80
C VAL A 124 -15.88 5.06 -15.55
N THR A 125 -16.31 4.95 -14.29
CA THR A 125 -17.61 4.35 -13.91
C THR A 125 -18.72 5.38 -13.69
N GLY A 126 -18.40 6.69 -13.75
CA GLY A 126 -19.37 7.78 -13.53
C GLY A 126 -19.76 8.00 -12.06
N VAL A 127 -19.01 7.43 -11.12
CA VAL A 127 -19.17 7.65 -9.68
C VAL A 127 -18.74 9.08 -9.32
N LYS A 128 -19.50 9.76 -8.47
CA LYS A 128 -19.10 11.08 -7.98
C LYS A 128 -17.85 10.96 -7.12
N LEU A 129 -16.85 11.79 -7.43
CA LEU A 129 -15.57 11.79 -6.74
C LEU A 129 -15.37 13.06 -5.94
N PHE A 130 -15.01 12.90 -4.66
CA PHE A 130 -14.51 13.98 -3.82
C PHE A 130 -13.05 13.69 -3.46
N LEU A 131 -12.12 14.50 -3.95
CA LEU A 131 -10.69 14.41 -3.65
C LEU A 131 -10.35 15.27 -2.44
N TYR A 132 -9.72 14.67 -1.44
CA TYR A 132 -9.21 15.38 -0.28
C TYR A 132 -7.66 15.30 -0.27
N PRO A 133 -6.94 16.41 -0.03
CA PRO A 133 -5.51 16.51 -0.34
C PRO A 133 -4.58 15.71 0.60
N SER A 134 -5.02 15.31 1.79
CA SER A 134 -4.13 14.66 2.75
C SER A 134 -4.86 13.66 3.65
N PRO A 135 -4.40 12.40 3.74
CA PRO A 135 -4.97 11.40 4.66
C PRO A 135 -4.64 11.71 6.14
N LEU A 136 -3.69 12.59 6.43
CA LEU A 136 -3.20 12.86 7.78
C LEU A 136 -4.08 13.83 8.58
N HIS A 137 -5.08 14.41 7.97
CA HIS A 137 -5.99 15.34 8.64
C HIS A 137 -7.09 14.59 9.41
N TYR A 138 -6.67 13.79 10.39
CA TYR A 138 -7.54 12.84 11.11
C TYR A 138 -8.83 13.44 11.68
N LYS A 139 -8.77 14.68 12.20
CA LYS A 139 -9.93 15.38 12.77
C LYS A 139 -10.86 15.97 11.72
N ILE A 140 -10.32 16.31 10.54
CA ILE A 140 -11.08 17.02 9.49
C ILE A 140 -11.82 16.01 8.58
N ILE A 141 -11.21 14.87 8.30
CA ILE A 141 -11.80 13.89 7.37
C ILE A 141 -13.18 13.38 7.83
N PRO A 142 -13.45 13.07 9.11
CA PRO A 142 -14.80 12.76 9.56
C PRO A 142 -15.81 13.89 9.33
N GLU A 143 -15.42 15.14 9.55
CA GLU A 143 -16.27 16.30 9.29
C GLU A 143 -16.55 16.48 7.78
N VAL A 144 -15.56 16.23 6.93
CA VAL A 144 -15.73 16.21 5.48
C VAL A 144 -16.69 15.10 5.08
N ALA A 145 -16.55 13.90 5.62
CA ALA A 145 -17.45 12.78 5.35
C ALA A 145 -18.90 13.11 5.72
N ARG A 146 -19.15 13.75 6.87
CA ARG A 146 -20.48 14.20 7.26
C ARG A 146 -21.09 15.18 6.27
N LYS A 147 -20.27 16.09 5.68
CA LYS A 147 -20.73 17.11 4.72
C LYS A 147 -20.94 16.53 3.32
N VAL A 148 -19.99 15.72 2.86
CA VAL A 148 -19.99 15.13 1.50
C VAL A 148 -20.95 13.97 1.39
N LYS A 149 -21.19 13.26 2.50
CA LYS A 149 -21.99 12.03 2.59
C LYS A 149 -21.51 10.95 1.62
N PRO A 150 -20.21 10.57 1.67
CA PRO A 150 -19.71 9.53 0.81
C PRO A 150 -20.38 8.18 1.13
N THR A 151 -20.58 7.38 0.10
CA THR A 151 -21.05 5.99 0.25
C THR A 151 -19.89 5.00 0.25
N ILE A 152 -18.75 5.43 -0.29
CA ILE A 152 -17.52 4.64 -0.38
C ILE A 152 -16.34 5.51 0.07
N MET A 153 -15.43 4.92 0.84
CA MET A 153 -14.16 5.54 1.20
C MET A 153 -13.02 4.53 1.03
N PHE A 154 -11.83 5.03 0.68
CA PHE A 154 -10.62 4.23 0.62
C PHE A 154 -9.65 4.62 1.74
N GLY A 155 -8.93 3.65 2.31
CA GLY A 155 -7.97 3.91 3.37
C GLY A 155 -7.03 2.75 3.64
N THR A 156 -6.07 2.99 4.53
CA THR A 156 -5.28 1.93 5.18
C THR A 156 -5.79 1.73 6.60
N ASP A 157 -5.45 0.62 7.25
CA ASP A 157 -5.85 0.37 8.64
C ASP A 157 -5.47 1.55 9.55
N THR A 158 -4.23 2.03 9.44
CA THR A 158 -3.72 3.16 10.23
C THR A 158 -4.57 4.41 10.08
N PHE A 159 -4.96 4.78 8.87
CA PHE A 159 -5.80 5.96 8.64
C PHE A 159 -7.21 5.76 9.18
N LEU A 160 -7.80 4.61 8.90
CA LEU A 160 -9.16 4.27 9.32
C LEU A 160 -9.30 4.26 10.86
N ALA A 161 -8.35 3.67 11.57
CA ALA A 161 -8.33 3.67 13.03
C ALA A 161 -8.26 5.11 13.60
N ASN A 162 -7.41 5.96 13.02
CA ASN A 162 -7.29 7.35 13.46
C ASN A 162 -8.54 8.19 13.15
N TYR A 163 -9.18 7.98 12.00
CA TYR A 163 -10.46 8.62 11.70
C TYR A 163 -11.56 8.19 12.69
N ALA A 164 -11.62 6.90 13.01
CA ALA A 164 -12.60 6.38 13.96
C ALA A 164 -12.44 6.97 15.37
N ARG A 165 -11.19 7.20 15.83
CA ARG A 165 -10.90 7.83 17.13
C ARG A 165 -11.42 9.27 17.20
N THR A 166 -11.38 10.01 16.10
CA THR A 166 -11.72 11.43 16.06
C THR A 166 -13.12 11.71 15.55
N ALA A 167 -13.78 10.72 14.94
CA ALA A 167 -15.12 10.83 14.42
C ALA A 167 -16.17 11.00 15.52
N LYS A 168 -17.17 11.81 15.24
CA LYS A 168 -18.41 11.91 16.04
C LYS A 168 -19.46 10.94 15.49
N ASP A 169 -20.46 10.68 16.29
CA ASP A 169 -21.59 9.87 15.85
C ASP A 169 -22.27 10.52 14.64
N GLY A 170 -22.53 9.71 13.62
CA GLY A 170 -23.12 10.16 12.38
C GLY A 170 -22.14 10.67 11.30
N ASP A 171 -20.85 10.90 11.61
CA ASP A 171 -19.90 11.41 10.62
C ASP A 171 -19.74 10.47 9.41
N PHE A 172 -19.79 9.17 9.63
CA PHE A 172 -19.69 8.14 8.60
C PHE A 172 -21.01 7.40 8.31
N SER A 173 -22.15 7.93 8.74
CA SER A 173 -23.46 7.27 8.61
C SER A 173 -23.91 7.01 7.17
N SER A 174 -23.30 7.65 6.18
CA SER A 174 -23.58 7.43 4.75
C SER A 174 -22.75 6.32 4.12
N LEU A 175 -21.70 5.85 4.79
CA LEU A 175 -20.83 4.82 4.24
C LEU A 175 -21.57 3.48 4.13
N ARG A 176 -21.52 2.90 2.95
CA ARG A 176 -21.92 1.52 2.68
C ARG A 176 -20.80 0.55 3.02
N PHE A 177 -19.60 0.89 2.58
CA PHE A 177 -18.38 0.15 2.86
C PHE A 177 -17.13 1.02 2.70
N VAL A 178 -16.05 0.53 3.27
CA VAL A 178 -14.70 1.08 3.12
C VAL A 178 -13.82 0.04 2.44
N VAL A 179 -13.05 0.40 1.43
CA VAL A 179 -12.04 -0.49 0.84
C VAL A 179 -10.70 -0.20 1.51
N ALA A 180 -10.18 -1.19 2.19
CA ALA A 180 -8.89 -1.11 2.86
C ALA A 180 -7.82 -1.92 2.12
N GLY A 181 -6.62 -1.38 2.04
CA GLY A 181 -5.48 -2.04 1.40
C GLY A 181 -4.15 -1.48 1.87
N ALA A 182 -3.06 -2.04 1.37
CA ALA A 182 -1.68 -1.75 1.71
C ALA A 182 -1.22 -2.17 3.12
N GLU A 183 -2.15 -2.35 4.05
CA GLU A 183 -1.94 -2.86 5.42
C GLU A 183 -3.02 -3.89 5.74
N ALA A 184 -2.71 -4.87 6.60
CA ALA A 184 -3.72 -5.77 7.15
C ALA A 184 -4.66 -5.01 8.08
N VAL A 185 -5.97 -5.24 7.95
CA VAL A 185 -6.97 -4.59 8.80
C VAL A 185 -7.04 -5.29 10.16
N LYS A 186 -6.82 -4.53 11.21
CA LYS A 186 -6.92 -5.01 12.59
C LYS A 186 -8.38 -5.36 12.92
N PRO A 187 -8.61 -6.44 13.70
CA PRO A 187 -9.97 -6.80 14.14
C PRO A 187 -10.69 -5.66 14.86
N GLU A 188 -9.97 -4.86 15.64
CA GLU A 188 -10.51 -3.70 16.35
C GLU A 188 -11.03 -2.62 15.40
N THR A 189 -10.23 -2.25 14.38
CA THR A 189 -10.65 -1.26 13.38
C THR A 189 -11.91 -1.74 12.66
N ARG A 190 -11.94 -3.02 12.26
CA ARG A 190 -13.12 -3.64 11.61
C ARG A 190 -14.34 -3.58 12.51
N ARG A 191 -14.19 -3.96 13.80
CA ARG A 191 -15.25 -3.93 14.77
C ARG A 191 -15.85 -2.54 14.94
N VAL A 192 -15.01 -1.50 15.11
CA VAL A 192 -15.47 -0.12 15.28
C VAL A 192 -16.27 0.36 14.05
N TYR A 193 -15.80 0.09 12.83
CA TYR A 193 -16.55 0.48 11.62
C TYR A 193 -17.88 -0.24 11.53
N ARG A 194 -17.94 -1.52 11.83
CA ARG A 194 -19.17 -2.31 11.79
C ARG A 194 -20.17 -1.88 12.87
N GLU A 195 -19.73 -1.77 14.11
CA GLU A 195 -20.63 -1.51 15.25
C GLU A 195 -21.04 -0.03 15.35
N ARG A 196 -20.10 0.89 15.15
CA ARG A 196 -20.35 2.33 15.36
C ARG A 196 -20.86 3.03 14.10
N PHE A 197 -20.33 2.68 12.94
CA PHE A 197 -20.66 3.37 11.69
C PHE A 197 -21.53 2.53 10.75
N GLN A 198 -21.79 1.26 11.07
CA GLN A 198 -22.57 0.32 10.26
C GLN A 198 -21.99 0.16 8.84
N ALA A 199 -20.68 0.34 8.70
CA ALA A 199 -19.94 0.24 7.46
C ALA A 199 -19.03 -0.99 7.48
N GLU A 200 -19.09 -1.81 6.42
CA GLU A 200 -18.18 -2.95 6.27
C GLU A 200 -16.83 -2.51 5.75
N ILE A 201 -15.75 -3.11 6.26
CA ILE A 201 -14.41 -2.95 5.69
C ILE A 201 -14.13 -4.12 4.75
N ILE A 202 -13.92 -3.81 3.49
CA ILE A 202 -13.55 -4.74 2.43
C ILE A 202 -12.04 -4.68 2.25
N GLU A 203 -11.33 -5.74 2.61
CA GLU A 203 -9.89 -5.81 2.39
C GLU A 203 -9.55 -6.20 0.96
N GLY A 204 -8.51 -5.56 0.42
CA GLY A 204 -7.92 -5.90 -0.85
C GLY A 204 -6.39 -5.93 -0.80
N PHE A 205 -5.82 -6.68 -1.71
CA PHE A 205 -4.39 -6.79 -1.95
C PHE A 205 -4.03 -6.21 -3.30
N GLY A 206 -2.93 -5.51 -3.33
CA GLY A 206 -2.41 -4.93 -4.56
C GLY A 206 -0.95 -4.53 -4.46
N LEU A 207 -0.36 -4.32 -5.61
CA LEU A 207 1.01 -3.84 -5.78
C LEU A 207 1.04 -2.84 -6.94
N THR A 208 1.97 -1.91 -6.92
CA THR A 208 2.08 -0.87 -7.95
C THR A 208 2.21 -1.49 -9.35
N GLU A 209 2.91 -2.60 -9.46
CA GLU A 209 3.15 -3.41 -10.65
C GLU A 209 1.87 -4.02 -11.25
N ALA A 210 0.77 -4.06 -10.48
CA ALA A 210 -0.54 -4.57 -10.92
C ALA A 210 -1.62 -3.48 -11.04
N ALA A 211 -1.28 -2.21 -11.00
CA ALA A 211 -2.09 -1.02 -11.28
C ALA A 211 -3.30 -0.69 -10.37
N PRO A 212 -3.44 -0.94 -9.08
CA PRO A 212 -2.66 -1.83 -8.24
C PRO A 212 -3.37 -3.13 -7.87
N VAL A 213 -4.72 -3.25 -8.02
CA VAL A 213 -5.52 -4.27 -7.33
C VAL A 213 -5.31 -5.64 -7.97
N VAL A 214 -5.03 -6.61 -7.12
CA VAL A 214 -4.84 -8.03 -7.50
C VAL A 214 -6.01 -8.88 -7.01
N ALA A 215 -6.40 -8.70 -5.76
CA ALA A 215 -7.47 -9.42 -5.12
C ALA A 215 -8.26 -8.50 -4.19
N VAL A 216 -9.54 -8.78 -4.00
CA VAL A 216 -10.39 -8.01 -3.10
C VAL A 216 -11.52 -8.87 -2.57
N ASN A 217 -11.86 -8.66 -1.30
CA ASN A 217 -13.10 -9.16 -0.71
C ASN A 217 -14.32 -8.44 -1.30
N THR A 218 -15.50 -8.93 -1.01
CA THR A 218 -16.76 -8.27 -1.36
C THR A 218 -17.62 -8.14 -0.11
N ALA A 219 -18.55 -7.20 -0.10
CA ALA A 219 -19.44 -7.00 1.04
C ALA A 219 -20.33 -8.22 1.36
N ILE A 220 -20.67 -9.01 0.32
CA ILE A 220 -21.59 -10.17 0.47
C ILE A 220 -20.81 -11.46 0.73
N HIS A 221 -19.66 -11.64 0.11
CA HIS A 221 -18.85 -12.86 0.17
C HIS A 221 -17.41 -12.55 0.58
N GLY A 222 -17.24 -11.72 1.62
CA GLY A 222 -15.93 -11.46 2.22
C GLY A 222 -15.58 -12.50 3.26
N ARG A 223 -14.29 -12.66 3.52
CA ARG A 223 -13.75 -13.50 4.59
C ARG A 223 -12.69 -12.73 5.35
N ASP A 224 -12.94 -12.48 6.63
CA ASP A 224 -12.01 -11.79 7.52
C ASP A 224 -10.67 -12.55 7.59
N GLY A 225 -9.55 -11.81 7.63
CA GLY A 225 -8.21 -12.38 7.61
C GLY A 225 -7.72 -12.81 6.22
N THR A 226 -8.51 -12.58 5.17
CA THR A 226 -8.10 -12.76 3.78
C THR A 226 -8.18 -11.45 3.00
N VAL A 227 -7.47 -11.38 1.90
CA VAL A 227 -7.57 -10.24 0.96
C VAL A 227 -8.56 -10.51 -0.18
N GLY A 228 -9.44 -11.49 0.01
CA GLY A 228 -10.44 -11.87 -0.98
C GLY A 228 -9.91 -12.77 -2.08
N ARG A 229 -10.56 -12.72 -3.22
CA ARG A 229 -10.25 -13.55 -4.39
C ARG A 229 -9.63 -12.71 -5.49
N LEU A 230 -8.86 -13.38 -6.33
CA LEU A 230 -8.22 -12.81 -7.52
C LEU A 230 -9.24 -12.04 -8.39
N LEU A 231 -8.84 -10.90 -8.93
CA LEU A 231 -9.68 -10.14 -9.85
C LEU A 231 -9.92 -10.90 -11.17
N PRO A 232 -11.03 -10.63 -11.88
CA PRO A 232 -11.31 -11.23 -13.19
C PRO A 232 -10.16 -11.04 -14.19
N ALA A 233 -9.95 -12.04 -15.06
CA ALA A 233 -8.92 -12.07 -16.08
C ALA A 233 -7.46 -12.05 -15.55
N MET A 234 -7.24 -12.13 -14.25
CA MET A 234 -5.93 -12.42 -13.69
C MET A 234 -5.71 -13.92 -13.53
N ARG A 235 -4.46 -14.31 -13.62
CA ARG A 235 -3.99 -15.67 -13.35
C ARG A 235 -2.93 -15.62 -12.28
N MET A 236 -2.86 -16.66 -11.47
CA MET A 236 -1.81 -16.82 -10.46
C MET A 236 -1.22 -18.22 -10.51
N LYS A 237 0.03 -18.34 -10.10
CA LYS A 237 0.67 -19.59 -9.74
C LYS A 237 1.40 -19.39 -8.42
N LEU A 238 1.51 -20.46 -7.65
CA LEU A 238 2.29 -20.50 -6.42
C LEU A 238 3.52 -21.36 -6.66
N GLU A 239 4.69 -20.78 -6.44
CA GLU A 239 5.93 -21.57 -6.45
C GLU A 239 6.24 -22.04 -5.02
N PRO A 240 6.61 -23.31 -4.85
CA PRO A 240 6.95 -23.83 -3.53
C PRO A 240 8.08 -23.05 -2.89
N VAL A 241 7.97 -22.82 -1.58
CA VAL A 241 9.03 -22.19 -0.79
C VAL A 241 9.54 -23.22 0.23
N GLU A 242 10.87 -23.44 0.26
CA GLU A 242 11.49 -24.37 1.20
C GLU A 242 11.10 -24.03 2.64
N GLY A 243 10.64 -25.02 3.40
CA GLY A 243 10.21 -24.82 4.80
C GLY A 243 8.79 -24.26 4.99
N ILE A 244 8.01 -24.09 3.91
CA ILE A 244 6.60 -23.64 3.97
C ILE A 244 5.75 -24.64 3.17
N SER A 245 4.86 -25.36 3.86
CA SER A 245 4.06 -26.43 3.24
C SER A 245 2.65 -26.01 2.81
N ASP A 246 2.09 -24.95 3.45
CA ASP A 246 0.71 -24.51 3.27
C ASP A 246 0.56 -23.21 2.46
N ALA A 247 1.69 -22.70 1.93
CA ALA A 247 1.74 -21.47 1.16
C ALA A 247 2.84 -21.52 0.09
N GLY A 248 2.83 -20.56 -0.83
CA GLY A 248 3.84 -20.45 -1.87
C GLY A 248 4.08 -19.00 -2.29
N GLN A 249 5.16 -18.78 -3.02
CA GLN A 249 5.49 -17.47 -3.59
C GLN A 249 4.54 -17.18 -4.74
N LEU A 250 3.89 -16.05 -4.67
CA LEU A 250 2.84 -15.64 -5.61
C LEU A 250 3.47 -15.03 -6.87
N TRP A 251 3.13 -15.64 -8.01
CA TRP A 251 3.39 -15.11 -9.34
C TRP A 251 2.09 -14.77 -10.03
N LEU A 252 2.07 -13.66 -10.75
CA LEU A 252 0.88 -13.12 -11.39
C LEU A 252 1.05 -12.96 -12.90
N ASP A 253 -0.07 -13.11 -13.61
CA ASP A 253 -0.23 -12.71 -15.00
C ASP A 253 -1.62 -12.12 -15.20
N GLY A 254 -1.74 -11.08 -16.03
CA GLY A 254 -3.01 -10.41 -16.27
C GLY A 254 -2.90 -9.08 -17.01
N PRO A 255 -4.02 -8.54 -17.50
CA PRO A 255 -4.03 -7.33 -18.33
C PRO A 255 -3.67 -6.05 -17.60
N ASN A 256 -3.73 -6.05 -16.28
CA ASN A 256 -3.40 -4.92 -15.40
C ASN A 256 -1.94 -4.88 -14.97
N LEU A 257 -1.13 -5.89 -15.33
CA LEU A 257 0.28 -5.88 -14.99
C LEU A 257 1.05 -4.84 -15.80
N MET A 258 2.04 -4.24 -15.17
CA MET A 258 2.88 -3.18 -15.72
C MET A 258 3.53 -3.54 -17.06
N MET A 259 3.95 -2.54 -17.78
CA MET A 259 4.78 -2.73 -18.96
C MET A 259 6.19 -3.20 -18.60
N GLY A 260 6.71 -2.79 -17.45
CA GLY A 260 8.04 -3.10 -16.96
C GLY A 260 8.55 -2.04 -16.00
N TYR A 261 9.84 -2.11 -15.69
CA TYR A 261 10.54 -1.16 -14.84
C TYR A 261 11.47 -0.22 -15.63
N MET A 262 11.67 0.97 -15.08
CA MET A 262 12.88 1.77 -15.32
C MET A 262 13.68 1.81 -14.01
N THR A 263 14.98 1.63 -14.10
CA THR A 263 15.87 1.58 -12.94
C THR A 263 16.92 2.71 -13.02
N SER A 264 17.53 3.04 -11.89
CA SER A 264 18.50 4.14 -11.82
C SER A 264 19.79 3.91 -12.59
N ASP A 265 20.17 2.64 -12.82
CA ASP A 265 21.30 2.22 -13.63
C ASP A 265 21.05 2.37 -15.15
N ARG A 266 19.77 2.38 -15.56
CA ARG A 266 19.32 2.59 -16.95
C ARG A 266 18.19 3.61 -17.02
N PRO A 267 18.48 4.88 -16.74
CA PRO A 267 17.45 5.92 -16.68
C PRO A 267 16.84 6.15 -18.08
N GLY A 268 15.50 6.13 -18.12
CA GLY A 268 14.75 6.33 -19.37
C GLY A 268 14.61 5.08 -20.25
N GLU A 269 15.26 3.96 -19.92
CA GLU A 269 15.13 2.70 -20.63
C GLU A 269 14.10 1.79 -19.95
N LEU A 270 13.05 1.42 -20.69
CA LEU A 270 12.07 0.46 -20.22
C LEU A 270 12.65 -0.96 -20.26
N GLN A 271 12.70 -1.61 -19.12
CA GLN A 271 12.97 -3.04 -19.00
C GLN A 271 11.62 -3.77 -19.00
N PRO A 272 11.17 -4.38 -20.11
CA PRO A 272 9.83 -4.88 -20.25
C PRO A 272 9.60 -6.10 -19.34
N LEU A 273 8.39 -6.19 -18.79
CA LEU A 273 7.94 -7.40 -18.13
C LEU A 273 7.76 -8.51 -19.15
N THR A 274 8.44 -9.63 -18.95
CA THR A 274 8.32 -10.81 -19.79
C THR A 274 7.74 -11.98 -18.98
N GLY A 275 6.57 -12.47 -19.42
CA GLY A 275 5.92 -13.60 -18.74
C GLY A 275 5.31 -13.24 -17.39
N TRP A 276 5.42 -14.15 -16.42
CA TRP A 276 4.85 -14.02 -15.10
C TRP A 276 5.61 -13.01 -14.23
N HIS A 277 4.89 -12.21 -13.48
CA HIS A 277 5.45 -11.28 -12.51
C HIS A 277 5.58 -11.94 -11.14
N ASP A 278 6.80 -12.00 -10.61
CA ASP A 278 7.09 -12.36 -9.23
C ASP A 278 6.71 -11.20 -8.31
N THR A 279 5.73 -11.41 -7.44
CA THR A 279 5.29 -10.38 -6.48
C THR A 279 6.23 -10.24 -5.29
N GLY A 280 7.02 -11.28 -5.00
CA GLY A 280 7.80 -11.42 -3.77
C GLY A 280 6.92 -11.63 -2.53
N ASP A 281 5.63 -11.88 -2.68
CA ASP A 281 4.71 -12.19 -1.58
C ASP A 281 4.52 -13.70 -1.44
N ILE A 282 4.49 -14.20 -0.22
CA ILE A 282 4.12 -15.57 0.13
C ILE A 282 2.66 -15.58 0.55
N VAL A 283 1.85 -16.41 -0.11
CA VAL A 283 0.41 -16.46 0.12
C VAL A 283 -0.07 -17.91 0.25
N ALA A 284 -1.11 -18.11 1.04
CA ALA A 284 -1.93 -19.31 1.04
C ALA A 284 -3.23 -19.03 0.27
N VAL A 285 -3.72 -20.04 -0.44
CA VAL A 285 -4.98 -19.97 -1.19
C VAL A 285 -5.83 -21.15 -0.79
N ASP A 286 -7.03 -20.90 -0.30
CA ASP A 286 -7.95 -21.97 0.07
C ASP A 286 -8.70 -22.56 -1.14
N ARG A 287 -9.51 -23.59 -0.87
CA ARG A 287 -10.27 -24.31 -1.91
C ARG A 287 -11.31 -23.44 -2.61
N GLU A 288 -11.72 -22.34 -1.99
CA GLU A 288 -12.68 -21.38 -2.54
C GLU A 288 -11.99 -20.21 -3.26
N GLY A 289 -10.64 -20.18 -3.29
CA GLY A 289 -9.84 -19.17 -3.94
C GLY A 289 -9.60 -17.91 -3.11
N PHE A 290 -9.87 -17.91 -1.79
CA PHE A 290 -9.50 -16.81 -0.93
C PHE A 290 -8.02 -16.80 -0.63
N ILE A 291 -7.41 -15.64 -0.76
CA ILE A 291 -5.97 -15.42 -0.61
C ILE A 291 -5.68 -14.87 0.78
N THR A 292 -4.76 -15.51 1.49
CA THR A 292 -4.22 -15.05 2.77
C THR A 292 -2.75 -14.69 2.59
N ILE A 293 -2.36 -13.45 2.89
CA ILE A 293 -0.96 -13.02 2.84
C ILE A 293 -0.22 -13.59 4.06
N ARG A 294 0.85 -14.33 3.82
CA ARG A 294 1.74 -14.87 4.87
C ARG A 294 2.94 -13.96 5.14
N GLY A 295 3.30 -13.14 4.17
CA GLY A 295 4.37 -12.14 4.29
C GLY A 295 5.13 -11.95 2.99
N ARG A 296 6.20 -11.17 3.07
CA ARG A 296 7.15 -10.97 1.96
C ARG A 296 8.25 -12.03 2.01
N ALA A 297 8.64 -12.61 0.88
CA ALA A 297 9.70 -13.63 0.79
C ALA A 297 11.00 -13.15 1.47
N LYS A 298 11.37 -11.89 1.27
CA LYS A 298 12.52 -11.24 1.93
C LYS A 298 12.29 -10.90 3.41
N ARG A 299 11.10 -11.15 3.94
CA ARG A 299 10.69 -10.91 5.33
C ARG A 299 10.44 -12.22 6.08
N PHE A 300 11.18 -13.25 5.72
CA PHE A 300 11.30 -14.51 6.45
C PHE A 300 12.73 -14.68 6.95
N ALA A 301 12.86 -15.21 8.15
CA ALA A 301 14.14 -15.67 8.68
C ALA A 301 14.24 -17.18 8.48
N LYS A 302 15.38 -17.67 7.97
CA LYS A 302 15.66 -19.13 7.85
C LYS A 302 16.42 -19.58 9.10
N ILE A 303 15.69 -20.13 10.08
CA ILE A 303 16.22 -20.53 11.38
C ILE A 303 16.29 -22.06 11.46
N ALA A 304 17.49 -22.62 11.48
CA ALA A 304 17.71 -24.06 11.54
C ALA A 304 16.93 -24.85 10.44
N GLY A 305 16.76 -24.25 9.26
CA GLY A 305 16.04 -24.83 8.13
C GLY A 305 14.56 -24.47 8.05
N GLU A 306 13.97 -23.90 9.10
CA GLU A 306 12.56 -23.46 9.11
C GLU A 306 12.43 -21.98 8.73
N MET A 307 11.39 -21.66 7.95
CA MET A 307 11.07 -20.30 7.53
C MET A 307 10.09 -19.64 8.50
N VAL A 308 10.55 -18.60 9.18
CA VAL A 308 9.75 -17.85 10.16
C VAL A 308 9.40 -16.48 9.62
N SER A 309 8.10 -16.18 9.52
CA SER A 309 7.62 -14.88 9.05
C SER A 309 7.90 -13.79 10.09
N LEU A 310 8.73 -12.80 9.72
CA LEU A 310 9.02 -11.64 10.57
C LEU A 310 7.77 -10.79 10.79
N GLY A 311 6.87 -10.72 9.82
CA GLY A 311 5.58 -10.04 9.98
C GLY A 311 4.65 -10.74 10.99
N ALA A 312 4.68 -12.08 11.03
CA ALA A 312 3.90 -12.82 12.04
C ALA A 312 4.47 -12.59 13.46
N VAL A 313 5.80 -12.48 13.58
CA VAL A 313 6.45 -12.09 14.84
C VAL A 313 6.02 -10.70 15.27
N GLU A 314 6.01 -9.73 14.36
CA GLU A 314 5.55 -8.36 14.65
C GLU A 314 4.08 -8.34 15.12
N MET A 315 3.19 -9.10 14.48
CA MET A 315 1.80 -9.21 14.90
C MET A 315 1.66 -9.82 16.32
N LEU A 316 2.43 -10.85 16.62
CA LEU A 316 2.46 -11.46 17.95
C LEU A 316 2.87 -10.43 19.01
N VAL A 317 3.94 -9.70 18.76
CA VAL A 317 4.47 -8.67 19.65
C VAL A 317 3.51 -7.50 19.79
N GLN A 318 2.89 -7.05 18.70
CA GLN A 318 1.89 -5.98 18.71
C GLN A 318 0.65 -6.34 19.54
N SER A 319 0.31 -7.62 19.64
CA SER A 319 -0.78 -8.08 20.50
C SER A 319 -0.43 -8.02 21.98
N LEU A 320 0.84 -8.08 22.33
CA LEU A 320 1.33 -7.96 23.71
C LEU A 320 1.51 -6.50 24.12
N TRP A 321 2.13 -5.69 23.28
CA TRP A 321 2.39 -4.26 23.53
C TRP A 321 1.74 -3.39 22.42
N PRO A 322 0.40 -3.21 22.44
CA PRO A 322 -0.36 -2.64 21.33
C PRO A 322 -0.12 -1.16 21.06
N GLU A 323 0.31 -0.39 22.06
CA GLU A 323 0.54 1.06 21.93
C GLU A 323 1.93 1.40 21.37
N GLU A 324 2.82 0.41 21.33
CA GLU A 324 4.22 0.57 20.95
C GLU A 324 4.49 0.18 19.49
N ARG A 325 5.64 0.58 18.98
CA ARG A 325 6.08 0.22 17.64
C ARG A 325 7.09 -0.91 17.69
N HIS A 326 6.96 -1.84 16.76
CA HIS A 326 7.78 -3.03 16.70
C HIS A 326 8.27 -3.31 15.29
N ALA A 327 9.50 -3.80 15.17
CA ALA A 327 10.07 -4.33 13.95
C ALA A 327 10.88 -5.58 14.24
N ALA A 328 10.59 -6.68 13.59
CA ALA A 328 11.39 -7.89 13.67
C ALA A 328 12.38 -7.94 12.50
N VAL A 329 13.63 -8.25 12.78
CA VAL A 329 14.68 -8.38 11.77
C VAL A 329 15.45 -9.68 11.93
N ALA A 330 15.84 -10.29 10.81
CA ALA A 330 16.73 -11.44 10.81
C ALA A 330 18.19 -10.99 10.83
N VAL A 331 18.99 -11.54 11.73
CA VAL A 331 20.43 -11.30 11.80
C VAL A 331 21.17 -12.64 11.73
N PRO A 332 22.42 -12.67 11.26
CA PRO A 332 23.22 -13.89 11.19
C PRO A 332 23.39 -14.56 12.55
N ASP A 333 23.28 -15.89 12.58
CA ASP A 333 23.56 -16.74 13.74
C ASP A 333 24.48 -17.90 13.35
N LYS A 334 25.58 -18.10 14.08
CA LYS A 334 26.59 -19.11 13.76
C LYS A 334 26.09 -20.58 13.86
N ARG A 335 25.06 -20.83 14.65
CA ARG A 335 24.53 -22.18 14.89
C ARG A 335 23.28 -22.48 14.09
N ARG A 336 22.42 -21.46 13.87
CA ARG A 336 21.08 -21.65 13.29
C ARG A 336 20.92 -21.01 11.92
N GLY A 337 22.01 -20.42 11.36
CA GLY A 337 21.98 -19.64 10.13
C GLY A 337 21.51 -18.20 10.39
N GLU A 338 20.28 -18.03 10.85
CA GLU A 338 19.72 -16.75 11.25
C GLU A 338 19.04 -16.85 12.61
N ARG A 339 18.85 -15.68 13.25
CA ARG A 339 18.01 -15.50 14.43
C ARG A 339 17.20 -14.22 14.31
N ILE A 340 16.07 -14.15 15.00
CA ILE A 340 15.20 -12.99 15.00
C ILE A 340 15.56 -12.07 16.15
N VAL A 341 15.68 -10.79 15.85
CA VAL A 341 15.83 -9.70 16.80
C VAL A 341 14.59 -8.82 16.73
N LEU A 342 13.98 -8.55 17.88
CA LEU A 342 12.92 -7.57 18.02
C LEU A 342 13.53 -6.21 18.30
N VAL A 343 13.22 -5.22 17.47
CA VAL A 343 13.48 -3.79 17.76
C VAL A 343 12.16 -3.16 18.16
N THR A 344 12.11 -2.49 19.31
CA THR A 344 10.85 -2.00 19.89
C THR A 344 11.02 -0.68 20.62
N THR A 345 9.95 0.12 20.65
CA THR A 345 9.86 1.33 21.50
C THR A 345 9.32 1.04 22.89
N ALA A 346 8.91 -0.20 23.18
CA ALA A 346 8.44 -0.60 24.50
C ALA A 346 9.60 -0.66 25.50
N ASP A 347 9.65 0.29 26.42
CA ASP A 347 10.70 0.39 27.43
C ASP A 347 10.71 -0.78 28.42
N ASP A 348 9.55 -1.36 28.69
CA ASP A 348 9.33 -2.49 29.59
C ASP A 348 9.44 -3.86 28.90
N ALA A 349 9.67 -3.90 27.58
CA ALA A 349 9.73 -5.13 26.81
C ALA A 349 10.71 -6.14 27.42
N ASN A 350 10.20 -7.35 27.66
CA ASN A 350 10.92 -8.42 28.36
C ASN A 350 10.80 -9.75 27.57
N PRO A 351 11.93 -10.43 27.26
CA PRO A 351 11.90 -11.71 26.56
C PRO A 351 11.11 -12.81 27.26
N ASP A 352 11.09 -12.84 28.60
CA ASP A 352 10.37 -13.87 29.35
C ASP A 352 8.86 -13.67 29.29
N GLU A 353 8.42 -12.41 29.32
CA GLU A 353 7.00 -12.05 29.14
C GLU A 353 6.54 -12.40 27.73
N LEU A 354 7.34 -12.04 26.71
CA LEU A 354 7.05 -12.38 25.32
C LEU A 354 6.99 -13.90 25.11
N ARG A 355 7.88 -14.66 25.74
CA ARG A 355 7.88 -16.12 25.68
C ARG A 355 6.63 -16.72 26.33
N LYS A 356 6.25 -16.20 27.50
CA LYS A 356 5.02 -16.63 28.18
C LYS A 356 3.78 -16.33 27.33
N PHE A 357 3.69 -15.13 26.79
CA PHE A 357 2.58 -14.72 25.92
C PHE A 357 2.55 -15.55 24.63
N GLY A 358 3.68 -15.75 23.96
CA GLY A 358 3.79 -16.57 22.75
C GLY A 358 3.27 -18.00 22.97
N LYS A 359 3.64 -18.60 24.11
CA LYS A 359 3.14 -19.94 24.48
C LYS A 359 1.61 -19.94 24.69
N GLN A 360 1.07 -18.92 25.34
CA GLN A 360 -0.39 -18.80 25.55
C GLN A 360 -1.14 -18.58 24.21
N ALA A 361 -0.55 -17.82 23.31
CA ALA A 361 -1.08 -17.56 21.96
C ALA A 361 -0.90 -18.74 20.98
N GLY A 362 -0.24 -19.83 21.40
CA GLY A 362 0.03 -20.99 20.53
C GLY A 362 1.09 -20.73 19.45
N ALA A 363 1.92 -19.70 19.62
CA ALA A 363 2.99 -19.38 18.68
C ALA A 363 4.09 -20.42 18.73
N ALA A 364 4.68 -20.75 17.57
CA ALA A 364 5.86 -21.62 17.52
C ALA A 364 7.04 -20.98 18.25
N GLU A 365 7.86 -21.78 18.92
CA GLU A 365 8.99 -21.29 19.72
C GLU A 365 9.97 -20.42 18.91
N LEU A 366 10.19 -20.76 17.64
CA LEU A 366 11.05 -20.00 16.73
C LEU A 366 10.50 -18.60 16.36
N MET A 367 9.21 -18.36 16.57
CA MET A 367 8.58 -17.04 16.38
C MET A 367 8.80 -16.08 17.54
N VAL A 368 9.36 -16.54 18.66
CA VAL A 368 9.56 -15.73 19.86
C VAL A 368 11.00 -15.25 19.89
N PRO A 369 11.28 -13.96 19.60
CA PRO A 369 12.63 -13.42 19.68
C PRO A 369 13.19 -13.50 21.10
N ASN A 370 14.44 -13.97 21.22
CA ASN A 370 15.17 -13.94 22.49
C ASN A 370 15.93 -12.62 22.68
N ASP A 371 16.29 -11.97 21.57
CA ASP A 371 17.01 -10.70 21.56
C ASP A 371 16.03 -9.54 21.33
N ILE A 372 16.00 -8.60 22.27
CA ILE A 372 15.19 -7.38 22.19
C ILE A 372 16.13 -6.17 22.23
N VAL A 373 16.01 -5.31 21.23
CA VAL A 373 16.72 -4.03 21.16
C VAL A 373 15.69 -2.91 21.36
N LYS A 374 15.84 -2.19 22.47
CA LYS A 374 14.98 -1.05 22.81
C LYS A 374 15.53 0.22 22.18
N VAL A 375 14.62 1.01 21.59
CA VAL A 375 14.95 2.26 20.90
C VAL A 375 13.86 3.32 21.17
N GLU A 376 14.22 4.59 21.13
CA GLU A 376 13.24 5.69 21.23
C GLU A 376 12.35 5.72 19.99
N GLU A 377 12.93 5.49 18.81
CA GLU A 377 12.20 5.46 17.53
C GLU A 377 12.72 4.37 16.61
N ILE A 378 11.81 3.73 15.88
CA ILE A 378 12.15 2.78 14.82
C ILE A 378 12.38 3.57 13.53
N PRO A 379 13.47 3.32 12.78
CA PRO A 379 13.74 3.96 11.51
C PRO A 379 12.58 3.83 10.53
N VAL A 380 12.24 4.94 9.85
CA VAL A 380 11.16 4.97 8.86
C VAL A 380 11.65 5.56 7.53
N LEU A 381 11.08 5.08 6.44
CA LEU A 381 11.26 5.65 5.11
C LEU A 381 10.50 6.97 4.98
N GLY A 382 10.81 7.79 3.98
CA GLY A 382 10.07 9.02 3.67
C GLY A 382 8.56 8.81 3.41
N SER A 383 8.13 7.57 3.16
CA SER A 383 6.72 7.17 3.05
C SER A 383 6.04 6.89 4.40
N GLY A 384 6.77 6.98 5.53
CA GLY A 384 6.27 6.62 6.87
C GLY A 384 6.29 5.12 7.19
N LYS A 385 6.66 4.26 6.24
CA LYS A 385 6.81 2.82 6.48
C LYS A 385 8.13 2.52 7.19
N THR A 386 8.17 1.44 7.98
CA THR A 386 9.39 0.97 8.65
C THR A 386 10.52 0.74 7.65
N ASP A 387 11.69 1.32 7.91
CA ASP A 387 12.93 1.05 7.18
C ASP A 387 13.64 -0.16 7.79
N TYR A 388 13.32 -1.32 7.26
CA TYR A 388 13.88 -2.58 7.76
C TYR A 388 15.38 -2.74 7.50
N VAL A 389 15.92 -2.05 6.49
CA VAL A 389 17.37 -2.08 6.21
C VAL A 389 18.12 -1.36 7.31
N SER A 390 17.72 -0.14 7.62
CA SER A 390 18.30 0.65 8.72
C SER A 390 18.03 0.01 10.07
N THR A 391 16.85 -0.55 10.29
CA THR A 391 16.50 -1.27 11.53
C THR A 391 17.38 -2.52 11.75
N ARG A 392 17.63 -3.30 10.67
CA ARG A 392 18.54 -4.46 10.75
C ARG A 392 19.96 -4.05 11.07
N LYS A 393 20.47 -3.00 10.44
CA LYS A 393 21.79 -2.44 10.73
C LYS A 393 21.89 -2.01 12.19
N LEU A 394 20.91 -1.25 12.68
CA LEU A 394 20.84 -0.82 14.07
C LEU A 394 20.85 -2.02 15.05
N ALA A 395 20.10 -3.09 14.75
CA ALA A 395 20.08 -4.30 15.57
C ALA A 395 21.45 -5.00 15.60
N ILE A 396 22.13 -5.10 14.46
CA ILE A 396 23.49 -5.67 14.34
C ILE A 396 24.48 -4.85 15.17
N ASP A 397 24.45 -3.53 15.04
CA ASP A 397 25.36 -2.61 15.75
C ASP A 397 25.13 -2.68 17.27
N ARG A 398 23.87 -2.67 17.72
CA ARG A 398 23.52 -2.73 19.15
C ARG A 398 23.88 -4.06 19.82
N LEU A 399 23.84 -5.16 19.08
CA LEU A 399 24.19 -6.49 19.57
C LEU A 399 25.68 -6.83 19.41
N GLY A 400 26.47 -5.92 18.83
CA GLY A 400 27.92 -6.16 18.61
C GLY A 400 28.18 -7.30 17.62
N LEU A 401 27.22 -7.59 16.73
CA LEU A 401 27.35 -8.60 15.71
C LEU A 401 28.10 -7.95 14.55
N GLY A 402 29.44 -7.99 14.57
CA GLY A 402 30.26 -7.43 13.49
C GLY A 402 29.76 -7.91 12.13
N VAL A 403 29.71 -7.00 11.15
CA VAL A 403 29.40 -7.32 9.77
C VAL A 403 30.40 -8.40 9.34
N ALA A 404 29.92 -9.64 9.17
CA ALA A 404 30.72 -10.64 8.47
C ALA A 404 30.92 -10.10 7.06
N ALA A 405 32.18 -9.83 6.73
CA ALA A 405 32.62 -9.34 5.44
C ALA A 405 32.27 -10.33 4.31
#